data_3e4d5c118e438e6f7ea42de07663fff4
#
_entry.id   3e4d5c118e438e6f7ea42de07663fff4
#
_cell.length_a   1.000
_cell.length_b   1.000
_cell.length_c   1.000
_cell.angle_alpha   90.00
_cell.angle_beta   90.00
_cell.angle_gamma   90.00
#
_symmetry.space_group_name_H-M   'P 1'
#
loop_
_entity.id
_entity.type
_entity.pdbx_description
1 polymer ?
#
loop_
_entity_poly.entity_id
_entity_poly.type
_entity_poly.pdbx_seq_one_letter_code
_entity_poly.pdbx_strand_id
1 'polypeptide(L)'
;MGAEMCIRDRNIGKLEFYLKGNTEANSYSINSKLYDNSDILLANGNLIFDRDKTRLDLDLLFNNFDISFLSPLGKKSISNIRGILNGKANIWGDINDLNNTGDLELFSSGFSIPYLNTHYNLDNTQIKLSNKSFNILSTYLTDSFFKTKSSFVGNFSHNSFRDWNMDLIFKPEGLLLLNKKETPKVLFYGQGFFSGDIEMRGPTKNPILELSGITAPGTSIKIPWKETKEISDTSYITFVDKQTNLDSNNYINDIQNFKNEIRGLEILFELDINNDAEVEIVIDQSSGSYINGKGVGKLLMETNTNGKFNMWGDFTTSSGVYNFKNIGLLDKKFNLESGGTIVWEGDPLGAKMDLNAMYEVPGGANPAILLDNPSFNKKIPTNVGIHLQGNLLKPDNPIFEILFPNTSGTVVSEINYRLSDPQRSQLQAISLLSQGMFINDVSLSMQGITNNLYEKASDIFTSILGNNDEKLKVGINYLQGDRNSELDIFSEDRLGLTLSTQVSDKILINGKIGVPVGGVNETLIVGDVQIDFILNEDGTLRAKVFNKENEFRYIGDQLGYTQGMGLSYNVDFDSFKELINKIIINSN
;
A
#
# COMPACT_ATOMS: atom_id res chain seq x y z
N MET A 1 -20.62 44.99 -28.49
CA MET A 1 -20.28 43.65 -28.99
C MET A 1 -20.74 42.62 -28.00
N GLY A 2 -21.52 41.65 -28.46
CA GLY A 2 -21.89 40.47 -27.64
C GLY A 2 -21.10 39.24 -28.14
N ALA A 3 -20.58 38.43 -27.25
CA ALA A 3 -19.92 37.20 -27.58
C ALA A 3 -20.32 36.11 -26.57
N GLU A 4 -20.40 34.87 -27.03
CA GLU A 4 -20.51 33.72 -26.09
C GLU A 4 -19.14 33.48 -25.49
N MET A 5 -19.10 33.37 -24.15
CA MET A 5 -17.85 33.12 -23.44
C MET A 5 -17.78 31.65 -23.03
N CYS A 6 -16.85 30.93 -23.66
CA CYS A 6 -16.59 29.53 -23.33
C CYS A 6 -15.15 29.40 -22.82
N ILE A 7 -14.96 28.71 -21.70
CA ILE A 7 -13.63 28.34 -21.21
C ILE A 7 -13.55 26.81 -21.21
N ARG A 8 -12.70 26.26 -22.07
CA ARG A 8 -12.47 24.81 -22.23
C ARG A 8 -13.79 24.02 -22.29
N ASP A 9 -14.60 24.29 -23.32
CA ASP A 9 -15.87 23.62 -23.64
C ASP A 9 -17.01 23.80 -22.62
N ARG A 10 -16.88 24.72 -21.64
CA ARG A 10 -17.96 25.14 -20.76
C ARG A 10 -18.47 26.50 -21.16
N ASN A 11 -19.78 26.57 -21.41
CA ASN A 11 -20.47 27.84 -21.61
C ASN A 11 -20.65 28.52 -20.24
N ILE A 12 -20.06 29.69 -20.06
CA ILE A 12 -20.16 30.51 -18.83
C ILE A 12 -21.30 31.51 -18.93
N GLY A 13 -21.76 31.78 -20.15
CA GLY A 13 -22.82 32.76 -20.40
C GLY A 13 -22.50 33.68 -21.59
N LYS A 14 -23.36 34.65 -21.81
CA LYS A 14 -23.22 35.63 -22.83
C LYS A 14 -22.53 36.88 -22.27
N LEU A 15 -21.46 37.33 -22.92
CA LEU A 15 -20.72 38.52 -22.55
C LEU A 15 -21.16 39.69 -23.43
N GLU A 16 -21.69 40.74 -22.82
CA GLU A 16 -21.85 42.03 -23.43
C GLU A 16 -20.75 42.95 -22.93
N PHE A 17 -20.06 43.63 -23.85
CA PHE A 17 -18.98 44.52 -23.53
C PHE A 17 -19.13 45.83 -24.30
N TYR A 18 -19.19 46.95 -23.56
CA TYR A 18 -19.26 48.28 -24.10
C TYR A 18 -18.06 49.07 -23.64
N LEU A 19 -17.39 49.70 -24.60
CA LEU A 19 -16.28 50.63 -24.38
C LEU A 19 -16.63 51.97 -25.01
N LYS A 20 -16.74 53.04 -24.18
CA LYS A 20 -17.01 54.39 -24.64
C LYS A 20 -15.80 55.28 -24.36
N GLY A 21 -15.17 55.76 -25.42
CA GLY A 21 -14.01 56.65 -25.33
C GLY A 21 -14.40 58.11 -25.09
N ASN A 22 -13.62 58.81 -24.27
CA ASN A 22 -13.59 60.27 -24.17
C ASN A 22 -12.17 60.72 -24.59
N THR A 23 -12.08 61.29 -25.80
CA THR A 23 -10.81 61.70 -26.37
C THR A 23 -10.19 62.93 -25.70
N GLU A 24 -11.02 63.79 -25.08
CA GLU A 24 -10.54 64.97 -24.34
C GLU A 24 -9.89 64.59 -23.01
N ALA A 25 -10.42 63.55 -22.36
CA ALA A 25 -9.95 63.08 -21.07
C ALA A 25 -8.99 61.87 -21.16
N ASN A 26 -8.60 61.43 -22.36
CA ASN A 26 -7.83 60.21 -22.59
C ASN A 26 -8.34 59.00 -21.78
N SER A 27 -9.65 58.85 -21.66
CA SER A 27 -10.26 57.84 -20.84
C SER A 27 -11.31 57.03 -21.60
N TYR A 28 -11.49 55.78 -21.18
CA TYR A 28 -12.50 54.90 -21.73
C TYR A 28 -13.33 54.36 -20.58
N SER A 29 -14.68 54.56 -20.63
CA SER A 29 -15.60 53.90 -19.71
C SER A 29 -15.86 52.48 -20.18
N ILE A 30 -15.71 51.54 -19.26
CA ILE A 30 -15.99 50.12 -19.42
C ILE A 30 -17.33 49.80 -18.80
N ASN A 31 -18.21 49.15 -19.54
CA ASN A 31 -19.43 48.55 -19.02
C ASN A 31 -19.50 47.12 -19.60
N SER A 32 -19.43 46.14 -18.75
CA SER A 32 -19.44 44.73 -19.16
C SER A 32 -20.38 43.95 -18.31
N LYS A 33 -21.11 43.05 -18.93
CA LYS A 33 -22.11 42.21 -18.30
C LYS A 33 -21.96 40.79 -18.83
N LEU A 34 -21.77 39.86 -17.92
CA LEU A 34 -21.87 38.42 -18.17
C LEU A 34 -23.23 37.95 -17.61
N TYR A 35 -24.02 37.28 -18.43
CA TYR A 35 -25.33 36.77 -18.02
C TYR A 35 -25.67 35.42 -18.68
N ASP A 36 -26.46 34.63 -17.95
CA ASP A 36 -27.16 33.45 -18.44
C ASP A 36 -28.50 33.40 -17.70
N ASN A 37 -29.63 33.79 -18.38
CA ASN A 37 -30.93 34.02 -17.80
C ASN A 37 -31.01 35.13 -16.70
N SER A 38 -29.95 35.44 -15.99
CA SER A 38 -29.75 36.53 -15.03
C SER A 38 -28.38 37.13 -15.11
N ASP A 39 -28.17 38.30 -14.52
CA ASP A 39 -26.85 38.94 -14.46
C ASP A 39 -25.95 38.18 -13.48
N ILE A 40 -24.88 37.60 -13.98
CA ILE A 40 -23.94 36.77 -13.21
C ILE A 40 -22.75 37.60 -12.74
N LEU A 41 -22.22 38.48 -13.62
CA LEU A 41 -21.11 39.38 -13.32
C LEU A 41 -21.35 40.71 -14.03
N LEU A 42 -21.33 41.79 -13.26
CA LEU A 42 -21.30 43.16 -13.79
C LEU A 42 -19.91 43.75 -13.53
N ALA A 43 -19.32 44.38 -14.53
CA ALA A 43 -18.06 45.06 -14.41
C ALA A 43 -18.17 46.48 -15.02
N ASN A 44 -18.10 47.49 -14.15
CA ASN A 44 -18.20 48.88 -14.53
C ASN A 44 -16.96 49.63 -14.08
N GLY A 45 -16.43 50.50 -14.93
CA GLY A 45 -15.25 51.25 -14.56
C GLY A 45 -14.64 52.09 -15.66
N ASN A 46 -13.44 52.51 -15.42
CA ASN A 46 -12.70 53.40 -16.33
C ASN A 46 -11.30 52.91 -16.57
N LEU A 47 -10.83 53.08 -17.82
CA LEU A 47 -9.45 52.89 -18.22
C LEU A 47 -8.90 54.27 -18.64
N ILE A 48 -7.87 54.75 -17.97
CA ILE A 48 -7.33 56.10 -18.14
C ILE A 48 -5.91 55.94 -18.69
N PHE A 49 -5.63 56.56 -19.81
CA PHE A 49 -4.30 56.59 -20.45
C PHE A 49 -3.61 57.92 -20.07
N ASP A 50 -2.63 57.82 -19.18
CA ASP A 50 -1.71 58.90 -18.88
C ASP A 50 -0.39 58.67 -19.65
N ARG A 51 0.40 59.72 -19.93
CA ARG A 51 1.54 59.68 -20.86
C ARG A 51 2.44 58.44 -20.71
N ASP A 52 2.67 57.99 -19.48
CA ASP A 52 3.59 56.88 -19.19
C ASP A 52 2.89 55.71 -18.42
N LYS A 53 1.60 55.85 -18.07
CA LYS A 53 0.89 54.88 -17.25
C LYS A 53 -0.53 54.68 -17.74
N THR A 54 -0.99 53.44 -17.65
CA THR A 54 -2.38 53.10 -17.91
C THR A 54 -3.01 52.68 -16.60
N ARG A 55 -4.02 53.41 -16.11
CA ARG A 55 -4.72 53.16 -14.86
C ARG A 55 -6.07 52.50 -15.14
N LEU A 56 -6.36 51.51 -14.39
CA LEU A 56 -7.65 50.84 -14.34
C LEU A 56 -8.34 51.14 -13.01
N ASP A 57 -9.66 51.35 -13.05
CA ASP A 57 -10.53 51.37 -11.89
C ASP A 57 -11.84 50.67 -12.29
N LEU A 58 -12.06 49.46 -11.73
CA LEU A 58 -13.11 48.53 -12.16
C LEU A 58 -13.87 47.99 -10.98
N ASP A 59 -15.13 48.34 -10.86
CA ASP A 59 -16.06 47.75 -9.91
C ASP A 59 -16.69 46.47 -10.45
N LEU A 60 -16.63 45.41 -9.67
CA LEU A 60 -17.16 44.10 -9.98
C LEU A 60 -18.29 43.75 -9.01
N LEU A 61 -19.40 43.30 -9.55
CA LEU A 61 -20.50 42.72 -8.78
C LEU A 61 -20.74 41.28 -9.23
N PHE A 62 -20.53 40.37 -8.32
CA PHE A 62 -20.80 38.95 -8.51
C PHE A 62 -22.18 38.61 -7.97
N ASN A 63 -22.98 37.92 -8.75
CA ASN A 63 -24.33 37.49 -8.40
C ASN A 63 -24.54 36.04 -8.87
N ASN A 64 -24.47 35.09 -7.96
CA ASN A 64 -24.52 33.64 -8.23
C ASN A 64 -23.50 33.19 -9.30
N PHE A 65 -22.29 33.73 -9.24
CA PHE A 65 -21.23 33.41 -10.20
C PHE A 65 -20.65 32.01 -9.94
N ASP A 66 -20.84 31.09 -10.89
CA ASP A 66 -20.31 29.71 -10.76
C ASP A 66 -18.80 29.69 -11.04
N ILE A 67 -18.00 29.27 -10.03
CA ILE A 67 -16.54 29.16 -10.15
C ILE A 67 -16.08 27.81 -10.70
N SER A 68 -16.97 26.92 -11.09
CA SER A 68 -16.62 25.57 -11.58
C SER A 68 -15.72 25.57 -12.83
N PHE A 69 -15.71 26.67 -13.59
CA PHE A 69 -14.79 26.86 -14.72
C PHE A 69 -13.31 26.89 -14.33
N LEU A 70 -13.00 27.11 -13.03
CA LEU A 70 -11.62 27.02 -12.51
C LEU A 70 -11.14 25.57 -12.38
N SER A 71 -12.04 24.59 -12.38
CA SER A 71 -11.69 23.17 -12.17
C SER A 71 -10.59 22.66 -13.12
N PRO A 72 -10.56 23.01 -14.43
CA PRO A 72 -9.50 22.60 -15.32
C PRO A 72 -8.11 23.18 -14.98
N LEU A 73 -8.06 24.29 -14.22
CA LEU A 73 -6.79 24.91 -13.80
C LEU A 73 -6.07 24.08 -12.74
N GLY A 74 -6.79 23.27 -11.96
CA GLY A 74 -6.23 22.36 -10.95
C GLY A 74 -5.47 21.16 -11.54
N LYS A 75 -5.56 20.94 -12.85
CA LYS A 75 -4.92 19.82 -13.58
C LYS A 75 -5.25 18.47 -12.94
N LYS A 76 -4.21 17.69 -12.62
CA LYS A 76 -4.33 16.36 -11.97
C LYS A 76 -4.33 16.43 -10.45
N SER A 77 -3.92 17.54 -9.85
CA SER A 77 -3.76 17.69 -8.40
C SER A 77 -5.08 17.99 -7.70
N ILE A 78 -5.85 18.92 -8.25
CA ILE A 78 -7.15 19.33 -7.73
C ILE A 78 -8.18 19.26 -8.86
N SER A 79 -9.32 18.68 -8.60
CA SER A 79 -10.42 18.56 -9.57
C SER A 79 -11.77 18.89 -8.92
N ASN A 80 -12.81 18.95 -9.75
CA ASN A 80 -14.17 19.19 -9.29
C ASN A 80 -14.28 20.42 -8.36
N ILE A 81 -13.54 21.49 -8.71
CA ILE A 81 -13.70 22.79 -8.08
C ILE A 81 -15.13 23.28 -8.40
N ARG A 82 -15.86 23.63 -7.39
CA ARG A 82 -17.26 24.08 -7.47
C ARG A 82 -17.54 25.14 -6.42
N GLY A 83 -18.56 25.92 -6.65
CA GLY A 83 -19.03 26.93 -5.72
C GLY A 83 -19.71 28.10 -6.42
N ILE A 84 -20.53 28.80 -5.67
CA ILE A 84 -21.27 29.99 -6.12
C ILE A 84 -20.69 31.19 -5.39
N LEU A 85 -20.20 32.17 -6.12
CA LEU A 85 -19.60 33.39 -5.61
C LEU A 85 -20.56 34.53 -5.69
N ASN A 86 -20.74 35.22 -4.58
CA ASN A 86 -21.50 36.48 -4.47
C ASN A 86 -20.63 37.57 -3.84
N GLY A 87 -20.93 38.83 -4.12
CA GLY A 87 -20.28 39.95 -3.46
C GLY A 87 -19.77 41.03 -4.42
N LYS A 88 -18.98 41.94 -3.86
CA LYS A 88 -18.45 43.10 -4.59
C LYS A 88 -16.92 43.12 -4.47
N ALA A 89 -16.27 43.52 -5.56
CA ALA A 89 -14.86 43.77 -5.58
C ALA A 89 -14.56 45.02 -6.41
N ASN A 90 -13.50 45.73 -6.07
CA ASN A 90 -12.90 46.77 -6.88
C ASN A 90 -11.46 46.41 -7.21
N ILE A 91 -11.09 46.58 -8.48
CA ILE A 91 -9.73 46.39 -8.98
C ILE A 91 -9.26 47.74 -9.46
N TRP A 92 -8.17 48.25 -8.91
CA TRP A 92 -7.68 49.57 -9.23
C TRP A 92 -6.17 49.66 -9.24
N GLY A 93 -5.61 50.67 -9.95
CA GLY A 93 -4.20 50.95 -10.01
C GLY A 93 -3.63 51.00 -11.40
N ASP A 94 -2.31 51.03 -11.50
CA ASP A 94 -1.60 50.88 -12.77
C ASP A 94 -1.80 49.45 -13.32
N ILE A 95 -1.94 49.29 -14.62
CA ILE A 95 -2.18 47.95 -15.23
C ILE A 95 -1.05 46.95 -14.93
N ASN A 96 0.16 47.47 -14.64
CA ASN A 96 1.30 46.65 -14.21
C ASN A 96 1.41 46.53 -12.68
N ASP A 97 0.57 47.28 -11.90
CA ASP A 97 0.56 47.30 -10.48
C ASP A 97 -0.88 47.42 -9.93
N LEU A 98 -1.70 46.43 -10.24
CA LEU A 98 -3.10 46.37 -9.84
C LEU A 98 -3.27 45.95 -8.40
N ASN A 99 -4.16 46.63 -7.71
CA ASN A 99 -4.64 46.33 -6.37
C ASN A 99 -6.08 45.81 -6.41
N ASN A 100 -6.52 45.26 -5.32
CA ASN A 100 -7.90 44.78 -5.15
C ASN A 100 -8.42 45.07 -3.75
N THR A 101 -9.72 45.37 -3.67
CA THR A 101 -10.47 45.46 -2.42
C THR A 101 -11.85 44.87 -2.63
N GLY A 102 -12.52 44.43 -1.56
CA GLY A 102 -13.87 43.89 -1.64
C GLY A 102 -14.17 42.82 -0.62
N ASP A 103 -15.43 42.42 -0.61
CA ASP A 103 -15.96 41.35 0.22
C ASP A 103 -16.75 40.38 -0.66
N LEU A 104 -16.36 39.13 -0.63
CA LEU A 104 -16.98 38.06 -1.40
C LEU A 104 -17.43 36.95 -0.46
N GLU A 105 -18.48 36.26 -0.84
CA GLU A 105 -18.98 35.06 -0.16
C GLU A 105 -19.07 33.91 -1.13
N LEU A 106 -18.58 32.75 -0.70
CA LEU A 106 -18.55 31.53 -1.48
C LEU A 106 -19.47 30.49 -0.84
N PHE A 107 -20.45 30.02 -1.59
CA PHE A 107 -21.48 29.06 -1.15
C PHE A 107 -21.36 27.73 -1.89
N SER A 108 -21.84 26.65 -1.27
CA SER A 108 -21.90 25.32 -1.88
C SER A 108 -20.58 24.90 -2.53
N SER A 109 -19.48 25.28 -1.91
CA SER A 109 -18.16 25.15 -2.50
C SER A 109 -17.45 23.86 -2.08
N GLY A 110 -16.49 23.47 -2.88
CA GLY A 110 -15.69 22.29 -2.59
C GLY A 110 -14.76 21.92 -3.74
N PHE A 111 -13.95 20.91 -3.48
CA PHE A 111 -12.98 20.38 -4.43
C PHE A 111 -12.67 18.91 -4.13
N SER A 112 -11.95 18.27 -5.03
CA SER A 112 -11.49 16.89 -4.90
C SER A 112 -9.99 16.81 -5.12
N ILE A 113 -9.32 15.91 -4.40
CA ILE A 113 -7.91 15.56 -4.61
C ILE A 113 -7.86 14.14 -5.19
N PRO A 114 -7.76 13.99 -6.52
CA PRO A 114 -7.85 12.68 -7.18
C PRO A 114 -6.78 11.69 -6.72
N TYR A 115 -5.57 12.17 -6.48
CA TYR A 115 -4.46 11.32 -6.03
C TYR A 115 -4.74 10.64 -4.69
N LEU A 116 -5.43 11.31 -3.77
CA LEU A 116 -5.80 10.80 -2.44
C LEU A 116 -7.21 10.19 -2.42
N ASN A 117 -7.96 10.35 -3.50
CA ASN A 117 -9.38 9.97 -3.63
C ASN A 117 -10.24 10.57 -2.52
N THR A 118 -10.04 11.86 -2.23
CA THR A 118 -10.79 12.61 -1.23
C THR A 118 -11.60 13.72 -1.88
N HIS A 119 -12.77 14.00 -1.29
CA HIS A 119 -13.70 15.03 -1.73
C HIS A 119 -14.09 15.89 -0.54
N TYR A 120 -13.90 17.19 -0.66
CA TYR A 120 -14.15 18.13 0.40
C TYR A 120 -15.20 19.15 0.01
N ASN A 121 -16.02 19.52 0.99
CA ASN A 121 -16.93 20.65 0.93
C ASN A 121 -16.45 21.72 1.93
N LEU A 122 -16.56 22.99 1.55
CA LEU A 122 -16.35 24.09 2.45
C LEU A 122 -17.71 24.61 2.92
N ASP A 123 -17.79 24.98 4.16
CA ASP A 123 -18.93 25.76 4.68
C ASP A 123 -18.96 27.13 3.99
N ASN A 124 -20.04 27.92 4.20
CA ASN A 124 -20.11 29.26 3.66
C ASN A 124 -18.86 30.05 4.04
N THR A 125 -18.13 30.49 3.03
CA THR A 125 -16.80 31.04 3.20
C THR A 125 -16.74 32.50 2.81
N GLN A 126 -16.33 33.35 3.73
CA GLN A 126 -16.11 34.77 3.46
C GLN A 126 -14.66 35.00 2.99
N ILE A 127 -14.51 35.77 1.91
CA ILE A 127 -13.25 36.13 1.31
C ILE A 127 -13.13 37.64 1.28
N LYS A 128 -12.17 38.18 2.02
CA LYS A 128 -11.90 39.60 2.06
C LYS A 128 -10.72 39.96 1.16
N LEU A 129 -10.98 40.86 0.23
CA LEU A 129 -9.95 41.35 -0.70
C LEU A 129 -9.31 42.61 -0.13
N SER A 130 -7.99 42.64 -0.07
CA SER A 130 -7.22 43.82 0.34
C SER A 130 -5.76 43.75 -0.12
N ASN A 131 -5.24 44.86 -0.65
CA ASN A 131 -3.82 45.00 -0.93
C ASN A 131 -3.19 43.82 -1.73
N LYS A 132 -3.76 43.51 -2.89
CA LYS A 132 -3.29 42.41 -3.76
C LYS A 132 -3.48 41.02 -3.16
N SER A 133 -4.35 40.84 -2.19
CA SER A 133 -4.59 39.54 -1.56
C SER A 133 -6.08 39.23 -1.42
N PHE A 134 -6.34 37.93 -1.41
CA PHE A 134 -7.64 37.31 -1.15
C PHE A 134 -7.53 36.54 0.17
N ASN A 135 -8.09 37.09 1.23
CA ASN A 135 -8.01 36.53 2.56
C ASN A 135 -9.26 35.70 2.82
N ILE A 136 -9.11 34.40 2.91
CA ILE A 136 -10.16 33.46 3.31
C ILE A 136 -10.26 33.52 4.83
N LEU A 137 -11.40 33.99 5.34
CA LEU A 137 -11.66 34.01 6.78
C LEU A 137 -11.89 32.58 7.27
N SER A 138 -11.84 32.40 8.61
CA SER A 138 -12.01 31.07 9.21
C SER A 138 -13.30 30.39 8.75
N THR A 139 -13.15 29.21 8.19
CA THR A 139 -14.24 28.35 7.71
C THR A 139 -13.92 26.89 8.04
N TYR A 140 -14.83 25.98 7.72
CA TYR A 140 -14.63 24.55 7.91
C TYR A 140 -14.60 23.81 6.57
N LEU A 141 -13.63 22.90 6.47
CA LEU A 141 -13.52 21.90 5.43
C LEU A 141 -14.13 20.60 5.96
N THR A 142 -15.06 20.01 5.24
CA THR A 142 -15.73 18.76 5.62
C THR A 142 -15.52 17.73 4.52
N ASP A 143 -15.00 16.53 4.84
CA ASP A 143 -14.92 15.46 3.87
C ASP A 143 -16.31 14.91 3.52
N SER A 144 -16.47 14.42 2.28
CA SER A 144 -17.77 13.99 1.78
C SER A 144 -18.17 12.58 2.23
N PHE A 145 -17.21 11.72 2.63
CA PHE A 145 -17.43 10.32 2.95
C PHE A 145 -17.79 10.11 4.43
N PHE A 146 -16.91 10.54 5.34
CA PHE A 146 -17.04 10.30 6.78
C PHE A 146 -17.49 11.52 7.56
N LYS A 147 -17.61 12.68 6.88
CA LYS A 147 -18.02 13.97 7.49
C LYS A 147 -17.03 14.48 8.55
N THR A 148 -15.80 14.05 8.47
CA THR A 148 -14.71 14.57 9.29
C THR A 148 -14.39 16.01 8.89
N LYS A 149 -13.84 16.81 9.83
CA LYS A 149 -13.71 18.25 9.65
C LYS A 149 -12.30 18.76 9.92
N SER A 150 -11.99 19.89 9.30
CA SER A 150 -10.82 20.69 9.59
C SER A 150 -11.22 22.16 9.59
N SER A 151 -10.73 22.96 10.51
CA SER A 151 -10.76 24.40 10.33
C SER A 151 -9.81 24.79 9.21
N PHE A 152 -10.12 25.85 8.50
CA PHE A 152 -9.38 26.35 7.36
C PHE A 152 -9.35 27.86 7.34
N VAL A 153 -8.14 28.41 7.18
CA VAL A 153 -7.91 29.82 6.88
C VAL A 153 -6.90 29.92 5.76
N GLY A 154 -6.92 30.99 5.00
CA GLY A 154 -5.97 31.09 3.91
C GLY A 154 -5.81 32.48 3.33
N ASN A 155 -4.69 32.66 2.66
CA ASN A 155 -4.38 33.87 1.92
C ASN A 155 -3.83 33.49 0.54
N PHE A 156 -4.38 34.11 -0.50
CA PHE A 156 -3.79 34.11 -1.83
C PHE A 156 -3.36 35.53 -2.16
N SER A 157 -2.07 35.72 -2.45
CA SER A 157 -1.53 37.02 -2.89
C SER A 157 -1.07 36.97 -4.33
N HIS A 158 -1.06 38.10 -5.00
CA HIS A 158 -0.69 38.21 -6.40
C HIS A 158 0.11 39.47 -6.69
N ASN A 159 0.86 39.46 -7.78
CA ASN A 159 1.42 40.66 -8.37
C ASN A 159 0.67 40.95 -9.68
N SER A 160 -0.24 41.94 -9.64
CA SER A 160 -1.12 42.31 -10.76
C SER A 160 -1.86 41.12 -11.40
N PHE A 161 -2.46 40.25 -10.58
CA PHE A 161 -3.10 38.98 -10.98
C PHE A 161 -2.18 38.00 -11.71
N ARG A 162 -0.87 38.17 -11.52
CA ARG A 162 0.20 37.27 -11.95
C ARG A 162 0.95 36.79 -10.72
N ASP A 163 1.85 35.83 -10.87
CA ASP A 163 2.77 35.34 -9.84
C ASP A 163 2.07 35.14 -8.48
N TRP A 164 1.09 34.25 -8.47
CA TRP A 164 0.28 33.94 -7.31
C TRP A 164 1.08 33.16 -6.28
N ASN A 165 0.96 33.59 -5.01
CA ASN A 165 1.44 32.88 -3.84
C ASN A 165 0.26 32.49 -2.98
N MET A 166 0.41 31.40 -2.24
CA MET A 166 -0.59 30.94 -1.26
C MET A 166 0.04 30.74 0.11
N ASP A 167 -0.78 30.94 1.13
CA ASP A 167 -0.50 30.61 2.53
C ASP A 167 -1.83 30.08 3.12
N LEU A 168 -1.95 28.76 3.19
CA LEU A 168 -3.16 28.06 3.60
C LEU A 168 -2.85 27.23 4.84
N ILE A 169 -3.69 27.35 5.86
CA ILE A 169 -3.54 26.65 7.12
C ILE A 169 -4.81 25.86 7.41
N PHE A 170 -4.65 24.58 7.65
CA PHE A 170 -5.71 23.67 8.06
C PHE A 170 -5.36 23.08 9.43
N LYS A 171 -6.35 22.92 10.28
CA LYS A 171 -6.23 22.23 11.58
C LYS A 171 -7.24 21.09 11.63
N PRO A 172 -6.88 19.94 11.09
CA PRO A 172 -7.72 18.75 11.10
C PRO A 172 -7.87 18.15 12.49
N GLU A 173 -9.08 17.68 12.76
CA GLU A 173 -9.44 16.89 13.94
C GLU A 173 -9.97 15.54 13.47
N GLY A 174 -9.06 14.64 13.07
CA GLY A 174 -9.41 13.34 12.48
C GLY A 174 -9.91 13.46 11.03
N LEU A 175 -9.42 14.42 10.25
CA LEU A 175 -9.81 14.59 8.85
C LEU A 175 -9.35 13.41 8.01
N LEU A 176 -10.23 12.91 7.16
CA LEU A 176 -9.88 11.93 6.13
C LEU A 176 -8.94 12.57 5.10
N LEU A 177 -7.67 12.15 5.08
CA LEU A 177 -6.67 12.59 4.09
C LEU A 177 -6.46 11.60 2.96
N LEU A 178 -6.72 10.32 3.20
CA LEU A 178 -6.51 9.23 2.24
C LEU A 178 -7.74 8.32 2.21
N ASN A 179 -8.23 8.00 1.00
CA ASN A 179 -9.31 7.02 0.80
C ASN A 179 -9.10 6.27 -0.53
N LYS A 180 -7.93 5.66 -0.68
CA LYS A 180 -7.56 4.97 -1.92
C LYS A 180 -8.00 3.52 -1.90
N LYS A 181 -8.52 3.06 -3.01
CA LYS A 181 -8.76 1.64 -3.26
C LYS A 181 -7.53 1.00 -3.88
N GLU A 182 -7.42 -0.31 -3.69
CA GLU A 182 -6.38 -1.09 -4.35
C GLU A 182 -6.49 -0.99 -5.88
N THR A 183 -5.39 -0.71 -6.53
CA THR A 183 -5.26 -0.77 -7.98
C THR A 183 -3.85 -1.23 -8.36
N PRO A 184 -3.63 -1.81 -9.56
CA PRO A 184 -2.32 -2.34 -9.95
C PRO A 184 -1.13 -1.36 -9.89
N LYS A 185 -1.40 -0.06 -9.85
CA LYS A 185 -0.37 1.00 -9.94
C LYS A 185 -0.16 1.80 -8.66
N VAL A 186 -0.87 1.49 -7.56
CA VAL A 186 -0.72 2.27 -6.33
C VAL A 186 0.43 1.74 -5.48
N LEU A 187 1.16 2.67 -4.84
CA LEU A 187 2.22 2.37 -3.88
C LEU A 187 1.65 2.08 -2.48
N PHE A 188 0.50 2.64 -2.17
CA PHE A 188 -0.24 2.43 -0.92
C PHE A 188 -1.72 2.69 -1.12
N TYR A 189 -2.56 2.02 -0.36
CA TYR A 189 -4.01 2.18 -0.39
C TYR A 189 -4.61 2.03 1.02
N GLY A 190 -5.88 2.32 1.18
CA GLY A 190 -6.59 2.27 2.46
C GLY A 190 -7.20 3.61 2.84
N GLN A 191 -7.40 3.80 4.12
CA GLN A 191 -7.98 5.00 4.70
C GLN A 191 -7.01 5.60 5.71
N GLY A 192 -6.78 6.92 5.61
CA GLY A 192 -5.90 7.65 6.51
C GLY A 192 -6.62 8.84 7.12
N PHE A 193 -6.74 8.84 8.43
CA PHE A 193 -7.28 9.93 9.22
C PHE A 193 -6.17 10.61 10.00
N PHE A 194 -6.21 11.93 10.08
CA PHE A 194 -5.13 12.74 10.60
C PHE A 194 -5.63 13.88 11.48
N SER A 195 -4.91 14.14 12.55
CA SER A 195 -5.10 15.28 13.46
C SER A 195 -3.79 16.02 13.63
N GLY A 196 -3.80 17.35 13.52
CA GLY A 196 -2.60 18.16 13.64
C GLY A 196 -2.68 19.47 12.88
N ASP A 197 -1.57 19.88 12.30
CA ASP A 197 -1.45 21.09 11.50
C ASP A 197 -1.05 20.72 10.05
N ILE A 198 -1.68 21.37 9.09
CA ILE A 198 -1.36 21.26 7.67
C ILE A 198 -1.17 22.69 7.14
N GLU A 199 0.00 22.96 6.59
CA GLU A 199 0.35 24.25 6.03
C GLU A 199 0.76 24.10 4.57
N MET A 200 0.18 24.91 3.69
CA MET A 200 0.55 24.95 2.27
C MET A 200 0.99 26.36 1.92
N ARG A 201 2.26 26.52 1.57
CA ARG A 201 2.87 27.83 1.34
C ARG A 201 3.64 27.90 0.04
N GLY A 202 3.80 29.13 -0.46
CA GLY A 202 4.67 29.46 -1.58
C GLY A 202 3.94 29.72 -2.90
N PRO A 203 4.69 29.77 -4.01
CA PRO A 203 4.12 30.00 -5.33
C PRO A 203 3.12 28.91 -5.72
N THR A 204 1.95 29.29 -6.24
CA THR A 204 0.89 28.32 -6.62
C THR A 204 1.35 27.29 -7.67
N LYS A 205 2.42 27.57 -8.40
CA LYS A 205 3.04 26.63 -9.35
C LYS A 205 3.85 25.54 -8.66
N ASN A 206 4.44 25.85 -7.50
CA ASN A 206 5.35 24.98 -6.74
C ASN A 206 5.14 25.19 -5.24
N PRO A 207 3.98 24.84 -4.68
CA PRO A 207 3.75 24.97 -3.25
C PRO A 207 4.54 23.92 -2.47
N ILE A 208 4.85 24.25 -1.22
CA ILE A 208 5.35 23.33 -0.21
C ILE A 208 4.17 23.01 0.71
N LEU A 209 3.91 21.74 0.92
CA LEU A 209 2.89 21.23 1.83
C LEU A 209 3.59 20.58 3.03
N GLU A 210 3.42 21.17 4.19
CA GLU A 210 3.94 20.68 5.46
C GLU A 210 2.80 20.12 6.30
N LEU A 211 2.96 18.89 6.76
CA LEU A 211 2.01 18.22 7.65
C LEU A 211 2.74 17.81 8.92
N SER A 212 2.22 18.18 10.07
CA SER A 212 2.75 17.77 11.38
C SER A 212 1.59 17.36 12.30
N GLY A 213 1.63 16.13 12.79
CA GLY A 213 0.56 15.63 13.66
C GLY A 213 0.53 14.11 13.81
N ILE A 214 -0.63 13.62 14.21
CA ILE A 214 -0.84 12.23 14.62
C ILE A 214 -1.87 11.51 13.75
N THR A 215 -1.73 10.20 13.66
CA THR A 215 -2.78 9.34 13.08
C THR A 215 -4.02 9.36 13.97
N ALA A 216 -5.20 9.34 13.34
CA ALA A 216 -6.46 9.32 14.06
C ALA A 216 -7.18 7.96 13.90
N PRO A 217 -8.15 7.64 14.79
CA PRO A 217 -8.90 6.39 14.76
C PRO A 217 -9.54 6.09 13.41
N GLY A 218 -9.46 4.82 13.00
CA GLY A 218 -9.93 4.36 11.68
C GLY A 218 -8.86 4.36 10.60
N THR A 219 -7.64 4.81 10.91
CA THR A 219 -6.52 4.73 9.97
C THR A 219 -6.11 3.28 9.73
N SER A 220 -6.17 2.86 8.46
CA SER A 220 -5.71 1.54 8.00
C SER A 220 -5.03 1.70 6.66
N ILE A 221 -3.72 1.54 6.64
CA ILE A 221 -2.87 1.75 5.47
C ILE A 221 -2.29 0.42 5.03
N LYS A 222 -2.42 0.10 3.75
CA LYS A 222 -1.86 -1.09 3.14
C LYS A 222 -0.82 -0.71 2.10
N ILE A 223 0.35 -1.32 2.21
CA ILE A 223 1.48 -1.13 1.31
C ILE A 223 1.68 -2.43 0.54
N PRO A 224 1.21 -2.54 -0.72
CA PRO A 224 1.46 -3.70 -1.54
C PRO A 224 2.92 -3.69 -2.00
N TRP A 225 3.67 -4.74 -1.67
CA TRP A 225 4.97 -4.96 -2.28
C TRP A 225 4.77 -5.40 -3.74
N LYS A 226 5.31 -4.63 -4.66
CA LYS A 226 5.39 -5.01 -6.08
C LYS A 226 6.85 -5.02 -6.47
N GLU A 227 7.35 -6.15 -6.90
CA GLU A 227 8.53 -6.12 -7.76
C GLU A 227 8.16 -5.35 -9.02
N THR A 228 8.34 -4.06 -8.99
CA THR A 228 8.46 -3.33 -10.24
C THR A 228 9.81 -3.71 -10.84
N LYS A 229 9.81 -4.73 -11.67
CA LYS A 229 10.71 -4.74 -12.83
C LYS A 229 10.25 -3.64 -13.79
N GLU A 230 10.05 -2.44 -13.33
CA GLU A 230 10.31 -1.31 -14.17
C GLU A 230 11.84 -1.32 -14.32
N ILE A 231 12.30 -1.92 -15.39
CA ILE A 231 13.47 -1.43 -16.09
C ILE A 231 13.15 0.06 -16.21
N SER A 232 13.62 0.84 -15.22
CA SER A 232 13.66 2.27 -15.38
C SER A 232 14.37 2.44 -16.71
N ASP A 233 13.73 3.10 -17.64
CA ASP A 233 14.31 3.55 -18.90
C ASP A 233 15.41 4.60 -18.61
N THR A 234 16.32 4.26 -17.72
CA THR A 234 17.68 4.74 -17.70
C THR A 234 18.44 3.91 -18.72
N SER A 235 17.93 3.92 -19.96
CA SER A 235 18.77 3.55 -21.08
C SER A 235 19.84 4.64 -21.16
N TYR A 236 21.00 4.34 -20.62
CA TYR A 236 22.23 5.12 -20.87
C TYR A 236 22.60 5.13 -22.37
N ILE A 237 21.74 4.59 -23.22
CA ILE A 237 21.89 4.53 -24.67
C ILE A 237 20.87 5.49 -25.27
N THR A 238 21.32 6.73 -25.53
CA THR A 238 20.58 7.69 -26.36
C THR A 238 20.94 7.42 -27.82
N PHE A 239 19.97 6.94 -28.60
CA PHE A 239 20.15 6.84 -30.03
C PHE A 239 20.17 8.27 -30.62
N VAL A 240 21.32 8.72 -31.02
CA VAL A 240 21.49 10.01 -31.72
C VAL A 240 21.37 9.74 -33.21
N ASP A 241 20.33 10.24 -33.83
CA ASP A 241 20.20 10.24 -35.30
C ASP A 241 21.21 11.21 -35.91
N LYS A 242 22.15 10.70 -36.70
CA LYS A 242 23.27 11.44 -37.24
C LYS A 242 22.92 12.35 -38.41
N GLN A 243 21.66 12.55 -38.74
CA GLN A 243 21.23 13.27 -39.93
C GLN A 243 20.61 14.65 -39.71
N THR A 244 20.58 15.17 -38.51
CA THR A 244 20.18 16.57 -38.28
C THR A 244 21.36 17.43 -37.89
N ASN A 245 21.63 18.49 -38.68
CA ASN A 245 22.60 19.52 -38.37
C ASN A 245 22.25 20.17 -37.03
N LEU A 246 23.06 19.89 -36.02
CA LEU A 246 22.90 20.36 -34.66
C LEU A 246 23.40 21.79 -34.51
N ASP A 247 22.50 22.75 -34.45
CA ASP A 247 22.75 24.02 -33.80
C ASP A 247 22.87 23.78 -32.30
N SER A 248 24.10 23.76 -31.79
CA SER A 248 24.46 23.42 -30.39
C SER A 248 23.86 24.37 -29.34
N ASN A 249 23.24 25.47 -29.73
CA ASN A 249 22.59 26.42 -28.82
C ASN A 249 21.14 26.03 -28.43
N ASN A 250 20.48 25.19 -29.21
CA ASN A 250 19.12 24.75 -28.88
C ASN A 250 19.11 23.63 -27.82
N TYR A 251 20.13 22.77 -27.79
CA TYR A 251 20.23 21.67 -26.82
C TYR A 251 20.40 22.13 -25.37
N ILE A 252 21.17 23.22 -25.16
CA ILE A 252 21.35 23.76 -23.80
C ILE A 252 20.08 24.44 -23.31
N ASN A 253 19.32 25.06 -24.19
CA ASN A 253 18.04 25.68 -23.88
C ASN A 253 16.94 24.62 -23.60
N ASP A 254 16.94 23.51 -24.32
CA ASP A 254 15.99 22.40 -24.08
C ASP A 254 16.28 21.67 -22.78
N ILE A 255 17.55 21.45 -22.42
CA ILE A 255 17.92 20.86 -21.12
C ILE A 255 17.61 21.84 -19.96
N GLN A 256 17.79 23.14 -20.16
CA GLN A 256 17.38 24.13 -19.16
C GLN A 256 15.85 24.28 -19.07
N ASN A 257 15.13 24.16 -20.17
CA ASN A 257 13.68 24.15 -20.20
C ASN A 257 13.13 22.86 -19.57
N PHE A 258 13.72 21.69 -19.82
CA PHE A 258 13.38 20.44 -19.16
C PHE A 258 13.60 20.51 -17.63
N LYS A 259 14.70 21.10 -17.17
CA LYS A 259 14.93 21.33 -15.72
C LYS A 259 13.94 22.33 -15.11
N ASN A 260 13.37 23.25 -15.90
CA ASN A 260 12.40 24.23 -15.40
C ASN A 260 10.95 23.73 -15.45
N GLU A 261 10.64 22.67 -16.19
CA GLU A 261 9.28 22.07 -16.24
C GLU A 261 9.01 21.04 -15.13
N ILE A 262 10.03 20.58 -14.40
CA ILE A 262 9.89 19.60 -13.33
C ILE A 262 9.89 20.31 -11.97
N ARG A 263 8.91 21.19 -11.77
CA ARG A 263 8.60 21.75 -10.45
C ARG A 263 7.20 21.30 -10.06
N GLY A 264 7.12 20.46 -9.05
CA GLY A 264 5.88 19.90 -8.54
C GLY A 264 5.67 20.23 -7.07
N LEU A 265 4.54 19.84 -6.54
CA LEU A 265 4.23 19.91 -5.12
C LEU A 265 5.30 19.14 -4.33
N GLU A 266 5.93 19.80 -3.36
CA GLU A 266 6.81 19.18 -2.37
C GLU A 266 6.02 18.97 -1.08
N ILE A 267 6.11 17.78 -0.52
CA ILE A 267 5.38 17.39 0.69
C ILE A 267 6.40 16.95 1.75
N LEU A 268 6.36 17.61 2.89
CA LEU A 268 7.07 17.26 4.11
C LEU A 268 6.03 16.78 5.13
N PHE A 269 6.18 15.56 5.60
CA PHE A 269 5.20 14.95 6.48
C PHE A 269 5.88 14.40 7.74
N GLU A 270 5.68 15.07 8.85
CA GLU A 270 6.04 14.61 10.19
C GLU A 270 4.82 13.94 10.83
N LEU A 271 4.89 12.64 10.99
CA LEU A 271 3.78 11.81 11.44
C LEU A 271 4.13 11.06 12.72
N ASP A 272 3.40 11.35 13.77
CA ASP A 272 3.35 10.52 14.97
C ASP A 272 2.30 9.42 14.77
N ILE A 273 2.74 8.16 14.72
CA ILE A 273 1.87 6.99 14.65
C ILE A 273 1.50 6.57 16.08
N ASN A 274 0.23 6.32 16.29
CA ASN A 274 -0.29 5.76 17.53
C ASN A 274 -0.99 4.41 17.31
N ASN A 275 -1.41 3.75 18.39
CA ASN A 275 -2.07 2.44 18.33
C ASN A 275 -3.46 2.44 17.65
N ASP A 276 -3.98 3.59 17.27
CA ASP A 276 -5.24 3.69 16.51
C ASP A 276 -5.03 3.36 15.02
N ALA A 277 -3.78 3.48 14.55
CA ALA A 277 -3.42 3.17 13.18
C ALA A 277 -3.03 1.70 13.01
N GLU A 278 -3.54 1.09 11.97
CA GLU A 278 -3.18 -0.24 11.51
C GLU A 278 -2.41 -0.15 10.20
N VAL A 279 -1.26 -0.81 10.14
CA VAL A 279 -0.41 -0.84 8.94
C VAL A 279 -0.26 -2.28 8.49
N GLU A 280 -0.57 -2.52 7.22
CA GLU A 280 -0.37 -3.82 6.57
C GLU A 280 0.65 -3.68 5.44
N ILE A 281 1.68 -4.50 5.49
CA ILE A 281 2.71 -4.57 4.45
C ILE A 281 2.58 -5.93 3.76
N VAL A 282 2.17 -5.92 2.52
CA VAL A 282 2.08 -7.13 1.69
C VAL A 282 3.48 -7.44 1.18
N ILE A 283 4.05 -8.57 1.63
CA ILE A 283 5.41 -8.99 1.27
C ILE A 283 5.40 -9.69 -0.09
N ASP A 284 4.44 -10.57 -0.30
CA ASP A 284 4.28 -11.30 -1.55
C ASP A 284 2.80 -11.38 -1.93
N GLN A 285 2.44 -10.68 -3.00
CA GLN A 285 1.06 -10.63 -3.49
C GLN A 285 0.64 -11.96 -4.14
N SER A 286 1.59 -12.74 -4.67
CA SER A 286 1.32 -14.02 -5.33
C SER A 286 0.96 -15.12 -4.33
N SER A 287 1.60 -15.13 -3.16
CA SER A 287 1.31 -16.05 -2.07
C SER A 287 0.25 -15.49 -1.09
N GLY A 288 0.07 -14.17 -1.05
CA GLY A 288 -0.76 -13.49 -0.08
C GLY A 288 -0.14 -13.38 1.30
N SER A 289 1.20 -13.38 1.39
CA SER A 289 1.93 -13.16 2.65
C SER A 289 1.97 -11.68 3.01
N TYR A 290 1.67 -11.35 4.28
CA TYR A 290 1.66 -9.98 4.76
C TYR A 290 2.05 -9.87 6.24
N ILE A 291 2.57 -8.72 6.63
CA ILE A 291 2.68 -8.29 8.02
C ILE A 291 1.62 -7.22 8.27
N ASN A 292 0.78 -7.45 9.27
CA ASN A 292 -0.20 -6.48 9.75
C ASN A 292 0.10 -6.17 11.21
N GLY A 293 0.13 -4.89 11.57
CA GLY A 293 0.45 -4.51 12.94
C GLY A 293 -0.05 -3.13 13.34
N LYS A 294 -0.13 -2.96 14.66
CA LYS A 294 -0.34 -1.70 15.34
C LYS A 294 0.88 -1.39 16.19
N GLY A 295 1.16 -0.11 16.36
CA GLY A 295 2.31 0.32 17.14
C GLY A 295 2.39 1.83 17.26
N VAL A 296 3.51 2.27 17.75
CA VAL A 296 3.83 3.68 17.94
C VAL A 296 5.13 4.01 17.22
N GLY A 297 5.23 5.23 16.70
CA GLY A 297 6.45 5.65 16.00
C GLY A 297 6.41 7.09 15.56
N LYS A 298 7.57 7.59 15.16
CA LYS A 298 7.71 8.92 14.56
C LYS A 298 8.37 8.78 13.21
N LEU A 299 7.64 9.20 12.18
CA LEU A 299 8.11 9.13 10.81
C LEU A 299 8.20 10.53 10.20
N LEU A 300 9.34 10.79 9.58
CA LEU A 300 9.54 11.93 8.70
C LEU A 300 9.56 11.44 7.26
N MET A 301 8.65 11.95 6.44
CA MET A 301 8.54 11.58 5.04
C MET A 301 8.69 12.80 4.14
N GLU A 302 9.50 12.68 3.11
CA GLU A 302 9.61 13.65 2.03
C GLU A 302 9.16 13.04 0.72
N THR A 303 8.24 13.67 0.06
CA THR A 303 7.80 13.23 -1.27
C THR A 303 7.56 14.41 -2.20
N ASN A 304 7.62 14.18 -3.49
CA ASN A 304 7.23 15.15 -4.49
C ASN A 304 6.50 14.49 -5.65
N THR A 305 5.88 15.29 -6.50
CA THR A 305 5.15 14.80 -7.66
C THR A 305 6.06 14.21 -8.75
N ASN A 306 7.39 14.28 -8.60
CA ASN A 306 8.38 13.76 -9.55
C ASN A 306 8.90 12.36 -9.15
N GLY A 307 8.31 11.74 -8.12
CA GLY A 307 8.66 10.39 -7.70
C GLY A 307 9.75 10.31 -6.61
N LYS A 308 10.24 11.45 -6.07
CA LYS A 308 11.07 11.41 -4.86
C LYS A 308 10.20 10.91 -3.71
N PHE A 309 10.64 9.90 -2.98
CA PHE A 309 10.03 9.46 -1.74
C PHE A 309 11.12 8.95 -0.80
N ASN A 310 11.33 9.68 0.28
CA ASN A 310 12.25 9.30 1.35
C ASN A 310 11.49 9.20 2.67
N MET A 311 11.95 8.33 3.55
CA MET A 311 11.33 8.09 4.85
C MET A 311 12.41 7.86 5.91
N TRP A 312 12.28 8.51 7.04
CA TRP A 312 13.15 8.35 8.21
C TRP A 312 12.30 8.17 9.46
N GLY A 313 12.86 7.49 10.43
CA GLY A 313 12.24 7.31 11.74
C GLY A 313 12.14 5.86 12.14
N ASP A 314 11.43 5.64 13.22
CA ASP A 314 11.23 4.32 13.81
C ASP A 314 9.77 4.05 14.09
N PHE A 315 9.45 2.78 14.08
CA PHE A 315 8.14 2.24 14.45
C PHE A 315 8.36 1.06 15.39
N THR A 316 7.70 1.10 16.56
CA THR A 316 7.72 0.02 17.53
C THR A 316 6.37 -0.68 17.55
N THR A 317 6.37 -1.99 17.35
CA THR A 317 5.16 -2.81 17.34
C THR A 317 4.55 -2.93 18.74
N SER A 318 3.23 -2.78 18.84
CA SER A 318 2.47 -3.10 20.06
C SER A 318 1.79 -4.45 19.95
N SER A 319 1.30 -4.79 18.77
CA SER A 319 0.65 -6.04 18.44
C SER A 319 0.59 -6.21 16.93
N GLY A 320 0.42 -7.44 16.48
CA GLY A 320 0.26 -7.68 15.05
C GLY A 320 0.29 -9.16 14.69
N VAL A 321 0.23 -9.42 13.41
CA VAL A 321 0.27 -10.77 12.83
C VAL A 321 1.18 -10.76 11.62
N TYR A 322 2.12 -11.68 11.60
CA TYR A 322 2.81 -12.06 10.39
C TYR A 322 2.09 -13.26 9.78
N ASN A 323 1.36 -13.04 8.70
CA ASN A 323 0.70 -14.11 7.96
C ASN A 323 1.63 -14.60 6.87
N PHE A 324 2.24 -15.72 7.11
CA PHE A 324 3.12 -16.38 6.17
C PHE A 324 2.33 -17.39 5.35
N LYS A 325 2.24 -17.15 4.05
CA LYS A 325 1.63 -18.09 3.10
C LYS A 325 2.65 -18.54 2.07
N ASN A 326 2.69 -19.83 1.84
CA ASN A 326 3.43 -20.39 0.71
C ASN A 326 2.48 -21.24 -0.13
N ILE A 327 2.46 -21.03 -1.45
CA ILE A 327 1.53 -21.68 -2.38
C ILE A 327 1.60 -23.21 -2.19
N GLY A 328 0.62 -23.76 -1.48
CA GLY A 328 0.39 -25.20 -1.32
C GLY A 328 1.14 -25.90 -0.17
N LEU A 329 2.01 -25.22 0.60
CA LEU A 329 2.83 -25.88 1.63
C LEU A 329 2.60 -25.38 3.06
N LEU A 330 2.54 -24.08 3.28
CA LEU A 330 2.39 -23.50 4.61
C LEU A 330 1.42 -22.31 4.57
N ASP A 331 0.51 -22.27 5.53
CA ASP A 331 -0.29 -21.09 5.87
C ASP A 331 -0.26 -20.96 7.39
N LYS A 332 0.59 -20.08 7.90
CA LYS A 332 0.87 -19.95 9.32
C LYS A 332 0.80 -18.49 9.76
N LYS A 333 0.06 -18.27 10.84
CA LYS A 333 -0.05 -16.95 11.48
C LYS A 333 0.83 -16.92 12.71
N PHE A 334 1.80 -16.03 12.70
CA PHE A 334 2.65 -15.72 13.83
C PHE A 334 2.16 -14.43 14.48
N ASN A 335 1.90 -14.45 15.76
CA ASN A 335 1.55 -13.25 16.51
C ASN A 335 2.83 -12.46 16.78
N LEU A 336 2.88 -11.21 16.35
CA LEU A 336 3.99 -10.31 16.64
C LEU A 336 4.02 -9.97 18.12
N GLU A 337 5.19 -10.01 18.72
CA GLU A 337 5.40 -9.57 20.09
C GLU A 337 5.54 -8.05 20.16
N SER A 338 5.13 -7.48 21.29
CA SER A 338 5.31 -6.05 21.56
C SER A 338 6.78 -5.70 21.74
N GLY A 339 7.19 -4.55 21.23
CA GLY A 339 8.56 -4.02 21.38
C GLY A 339 9.48 -4.32 20.18
N GLY A 340 9.03 -5.05 19.19
CA GLY A 340 9.77 -5.18 17.94
C GLY A 340 9.84 -3.85 17.18
N THR A 341 10.93 -3.60 16.45
CA THR A 341 11.20 -2.31 15.80
C THR A 341 11.37 -2.44 14.29
N ILE A 342 10.96 -1.37 13.59
CA ILE A 342 11.24 -1.16 12.17
C ILE A 342 11.82 0.25 12.04
N VAL A 343 12.98 0.40 11.38
CA VAL A 343 13.70 1.66 11.26
C VAL A 343 13.93 1.99 9.78
N TRP A 344 13.64 3.23 9.41
CA TRP A 344 13.87 3.79 8.08
C TRP A 344 14.98 4.83 8.11
N GLU A 345 15.91 4.75 7.15
CA GLU A 345 17.08 5.61 7.02
C GLU A 345 17.16 6.29 5.63
N GLY A 346 16.02 6.59 5.04
CA GLY A 346 15.91 7.29 3.75
C GLY A 346 15.15 6.51 2.69
N ASP A 347 15.57 5.31 2.34
CA ASP A 347 14.86 4.45 1.40
C ASP A 347 13.67 3.76 2.10
N PRO A 348 12.41 4.01 1.70
CA PRO A 348 11.24 3.35 2.30
C PRO A 348 11.28 1.81 2.19
N LEU A 349 11.96 1.29 1.17
CA LEU A 349 12.07 -0.15 0.92
C LEU A 349 13.31 -0.76 1.61
N GLY A 350 14.26 0.08 1.99
CA GLY A 350 15.47 -0.29 2.71
C GLY A 350 15.31 -0.34 4.24
N ALA A 351 14.09 -0.38 4.75
CA ALA A 351 13.83 -0.46 6.19
C ALA A 351 14.50 -1.69 6.82
N LYS A 352 15.03 -1.49 8.02
CA LYS A 352 15.57 -2.56 8.85
C LYS A 352 14.56 -2.92 9.91
N MET A 353 14.37 -4.21 10.15
CA MET A 353 13.48 -4.71 11.18
C MET A 353 14.23 -5.54 12.22
N ASP A 354 13.67 -5.56 13.41
CA ASP A 354 14.02 -6.44 14.53
C ASP A 354 12.69 -6.81 15.22
N LEU A 355 12.11 -7.93 14.84
CA LEU A 355 10.77 -8.35 15.25
C LEU A 355 10.80 -9.76 15.82
N ASN A 356 10.10 -9.96 16.94
CA ASN A 356 9.80 -11.27 17.47
C ASN A 356 8.36 -11.65 17.16
N ALA A 357 8.15 -12.89 16.74
CA ALA A 357 6.82 -13.40 16.48
C ALA A 357 6.67 -14.85 17.01
N MET A 358 5.46 -15.18 17.43
CA MET A 358 5.14 -16.44 18.09
C MET A 358 4.07 -17.21 17.33
N TYR A 359 4.34 -18.47 17.06
CA TYR A 359 3.37 -19.42 16.54
C TYR A 359 2.97 -20.41 17.63
N GLU A 360 1.69 -20.49 17.93
CA GLU A 360 1.15 -21.51 18.83
C GLU A 360 0.86 -22.78 18.06
N VAL A 361 1.49 -23.90 18.47
CA VAL A 361 1.23 -25.21 17.85
C VAL A 361 -0.15 -25.69 18.27
N PRO A 362 -1.11 -25.88 17.34
CA PRO A 362 -2.47 -26.24 17.66
C PRO A 362 -2.56 -27.55 18.44
N GLY A 363 -3.14 -27.48 19.66
CA GLY A 363 -3.25 -28.62 20.54
C GLY A 363 -1.97 -29.09 21.21
N GLY A 364 -0.86 -28.33 21.03
CA GLY A 364 0.45 -28.64 21.58
C GLY A 364 1.14 -29.83 20.91
N ALA A 365 2.38 -30.10 21.30
CA ALA A 365 3.17 -31.21 20.78
C ALA A 365 3.46 -32.29 21.82
N ASN A 366 3.66 -33.52 21.35
CA ASN A 366 3.96 -34.66 22.19
C ASN A 366 5.48 -34.84 22.38
N PRO A 367 6.04 -34.69 23.59
CA PRO A 367 7.48 -34.76 23.80
C PRO A 367 8.03 -36.22 23.84
N ALA A 368 7.17 -37.22 23.91
CA ALA A 368 7.61 -38.62 23.99
C ALA A 368 8.53 -39.04 22.84
N ILE A 369 8.29 -38.51 21.65
CA ILE A 369 9.11 -38.77 20.45
C ILE A 369 10.51 -38.17 20.59
N LEU A 370 10.60 -36.95 21.07
CA LEU A 370 11.86 -36.24 21.27
C LEU A 370 12.68 -36.84 22.43
N LEU A 371 12.00 -37.27 23.47
CA LEU A 371 12.62 -37.82 24.68
C LEU A 371 12.91 -39.32 24.59
N ASP A 372 12.42 -39.99 23.55
CA ASP A 372 12.47 -41.44 23.39
C ASP A 372 11.94 -42.17 24.63
N ASN A 373 10.88 -41.62 25.24
CA ASN A 373 10.31 -42.12 26.49
C ASN A 373 8.76 -42.11 26.45
N PRO A 374 8.13 -43.28 26.32
CA PRO A 374 6.67 -43.38 26.25
C PRO A 374 5.93 -42.89 27.50
N SER A 375 6.61 -42.76 28.64
CA SER A 375 6.02 -42.22 29.86
C SER A 375 5.57 -40.76 29.73
N PHE A 376 6.13 -40.03 28.77
CA PHE A 376 5.79 -38.65 28.48
C PHE A 376 4.77 -38.51 27.32
N ASN A 377 4.00 -39.54 27.04
CA ASN A 377 3.04 -39.57 25.96
C ASN A 377 1.79 -38.69 26.26
N LYS A 378 2.03 -37.38 26.43
CA LYS A 378 0.99 -36.38 26.63
C LYS A 378 1.38 -35.12 25.90
N LYS A 379 0.47 -34.57 25.10
CA LYS A 379 0.68 -33.28 24.47
C LYS A 379 0.83 -32.16 25.50
N ILE A 380 1.82 -31.32 25.34
CA ILE A 380 2.07 -30.12 26.14
C ILE A 380 1.94 -28.88 25.27
N PRO A 381 1.47 -27.76 25.85
CA PRO A 381 1.46 -26.47 25.11
C PRO A 381 2.86 -26.17 24.58
N THR A 382 2.95 -25.90 23.29
CA THR A 382 4.22 -25.71 22.60
C THR A 382 4.08 -24.54 21.65
N ASN A 383 5.00 -23.59 21.75
CA ASN A 383 5.07 -22.43 20.88
C ASN A 383 6.40 -22.45 20.13
N VAL A 384 6.39 -21.92 18.92
CA VAL A 384 7.59 -21.67 18.14
C VAL A 384 7.76 -20.17 17.98
N GLY A 385 8.77 -19.62 18.65
CA GLY A 385 9.22 -18.25 18.47
C GLY A 385 10.06 -18.11 17.21
N ILE A 386 9.93 -17.00 16.52
CA ILE A 386 10.77 -16.63 15.40
C ILE A 386 11.30 -15.21 15.62
N HIS A 387 12.61 -15.05 15.49
CA HIS A 387 13.26 -13.75 15.50
C HIS A 387 13.58 -13.35 14.06
N LEU A 388 12.98 -12.24 13.59
CA LEU A 388 13.13 -11.69 12.25
C LEU A 388 13.98 -10.43 12.34
N GLN A 389 15.17 -10.46 11.75
CA GLN A 389 16.13 -9.39 11.81
C GLN A 389 16.65 -9.04 10.40
N GLY A 390 17.16 -7.81 10.24
CA GLY A 390 17.75 -7.35 8.99
C GLY A 390 16.79 -6.58 8.11
N ASN A 391 16.85 -6.77 6.81
CA ASN A 391 16.04 -6.00 5.86
C ASN A 391 14.56 -6.41 5.91
N LEU A 392 13.65 -5.45 6.02
CA LEU A 392 12.20 -5.70 6.11
C LEU A 392 11.68 -6.62 4.98
N LEU A 393 12.22 -6.45 3.78
CA LEU A 393 11.79 -7.20 2.60
C LEU A 393 12.59 -8.47 2.34
N LYS A 394 13.75 -8.58 2.94
CA LYS A 394 14.60 -9.76 2.87
C LYS A 394 15.28 -9.95 4.21
N PRO A 395 14.57 -10.55 5.19
CA PRO A 395 15.13 -10.85 6.49
C PRO A 395 16.41 -11.71 6.39
N ASP A 396 17.28 -11.51 7.35
CA ASP A 396 18.38 -12.45 7.58
C ASP A 396 17.82 -13.82 7.96
N ASN A 397 18.67 -14.84 8.01
CA ASN A 397 18.27 -16.20 8.39
C ASN A 397 17.54 -16.17 9.73
N PRO A 398 16.24 -16.57 9.77
CA PRO A 398 15.46 -16.50 10.99
C PRO A 398 15.99 -17.46 12.05
N ILE A 399 16.01 -17.01 13.29
CA ILE A 399 16.35 -17.83 14.44
C ILE A 399 15.05 -18.30 15.07
N PHE A 400 14.93 -19.62 15.27
CA PHE A 400 13.76 -20.22 15.91
C PHE A 400 14.07 -20.62 17.35
N GLU A 401 13.09 -20.41 18.23
CA GLU A 401 13.09 -20.83 19.62
C GLU A 401 11.83 -21.64 19.90
N ILE A 402 11.97 -22.74 20.65
CA ILE A 402 10.83 -23.58 21.05
C ILE A 402 10.53 -23.32 22.52
N LEU A 403 9.32 -22.89 22.81
CA LEU A 403 8.87 -22.50 24.14
C LEU A 403 7.71 -23.40 24.63
N PHE A 404 7.67 -23.63 25.93
CA PHE A 404 6.66 -24.47 26.56
C PHE A 404 5.86 -23.66 27.60
N PRO A 405 4.89 -22.85 27.17
CA PRO A 405 4.11 -22.03 28.10
C PRO A 405 3.34 -22.89 29.09
N ASN A 406 3.29 -22.43 30.34
CA ASN A 406 2.57 -23.11 31.44
C ASN A 406 3.03 -24.56 31.72
N THR A 407 4.21 -24.95 31.24
CA THR A 407 4.79 -26.26 31.51
C THR A 407 6.10 -26.09 32.28
N SER A 408 6.29 -26.80 33.34
CA SER A 408 7.47 -26.72 34.21
C SER A 408 7.90 -28.10 34.67
N GLY A 409 9.08 -28.17 35.30
CA GLY A 409 9.59 -29.40 35.93
C GLY A 409 10.55 -30.18 35.04
N THR A 410 10.74 -31.47 35.40
CA THR A 410 11.77 -32.31 34.78
C THR A 410 11.57 -32.55 33.29
N VAL A 411 10.31 -32.55 32.83
CA VAL A 411 9.99 -32.72 31.39
C VAL A 411 10.56 -31.62 30.56
N VAL A 412 10.30 -30.34 30.95
CA VAL A 412 10.80 -29.17 30.19
C VAL A 412 12.33 -29.10 30.25
N SER A 413 12.92 -29.42 31.40
CA SER A 413 14.37 -29.46 31.55
C SER A 413 15.02 -30.49 30.62
N GLU A 414 14.43 -31.67 30.49
CA GLU A 414 14.92 -32.72 29.60
C GLU A 414 14.73 -32.36 28.14
N ILE A 415 13.59 -31.75 27.77
CA ILE A 415 13.36 -31.27 26.41
C ILE A 415 14.38 -30.17 26.05
N ASN A 416 14.59 -29.20 26.93
CA ASN A 416 15.54 -28.11 26.69
C ASN A 416 16.97 -28.64 26.58
N TYR A 417 17.33 -29.68 27.35
CA TYR A 417 18.61 -30.33 27.18
C TYR A 417 18.74 -30.98 25.80
N ARG A 418 17.70 -31.67 25.31
CA ARG A 418 17.68 -32.26 23.96
C ARG A 418 17.69 -31.22 22.85
N LEU A 419 17.12 -30.03 23.10
CA LEU A 419 17.08 -28.89 22.17
C LEU A 419 18.27 -27.94 22.31
N SER A 420 19.25 -28.23 23.19
CA SER A 420 20.42 -27.37 23.39
C SER A 420 21.33 -27.25 22.17
N ASP A 421 21.31 -28.25 21.28
CA ASP A 421 21.97 -28.16 19.98
C ASP A 421 21.18 -27.23 19.04
N PRO A 422 21.79 -26.13 18.55
CA PRO A 422 21.08 -25.17 17.70
C PRO A 422 20.53 -25.79 16.40
N GLN A 423 21.27 -26.71 15.78
CA GLN A 423 20.83 -27.36 14.54
C GLN A 423 19.61 -28.24 14.80
N ARG A 424 19.64 -28.99 15.89
CA ARG A 424 18.52 -29.82 16.31
C ARG A 424 17.30 -28.99 16.64
N SER A 425 17.47 -27.91 17.41
CA SER A 425 16.40 -26.98 17.75
C SER A 425 15.72 -26.40 16.51
N GLN A 426 16.50 -25.94 15.52
CA GLN A 426 15.99 -25.44 14.25
C GLN A 426 15.16 -26.48 13.49
N LEU A 427 15.65 -27.73 13.42
CA LEU A 427 14.98 -28.81 12.72
C LEU A 427 13.65 -29.18 13.41
N GLN A 428 13.65 -29.24 14.73
CA GLN A 428 12.44 -29.49 15.51
C GLN A 428 11.41 -28.35 15.39
N ALA A 429 11.88 -27.09 15.34
CA ALA A 429 11.01 -25.94 15.10
C ALA A 429 10.35 -26.01 13.71
N ILE A 430 11.09 -26.36 12.67
CA ILE A 430 10.55 -26.55 11.31
C ILE A 430 9.52 -27.69 11.30
N SER A 431 9.77 -28.78 11.99
CA SER A 431 8.81 -29.88 12.12
C SER A 431 7.52 -29.46 12.83
N LEU A 432 7.63 -28.71 13.92
CA LEU A 432 6.47 -28.16 14.65
C LEU A 432 5.66 -27.21 13.77
N LEU A 433 6.34 -26.37 12.97
CA LEU A 433 5.66 -25.46 12.04
C LEU A 433 4.98 -26.20 10.90
N SER A 434 5.58 -27.24 10.35
CA SER A 434 5.04 -27.99 9.21
C SER A 434 3.97 -29.00 9.62
N GLN A 435 4.24 -29.80 10.64
CA GLN A 435 3.45 -30.98 11.02
C GLN A 435 2.80 -30.89 12.41
N GLY A 436 3.19 -29.91 13.24
CA GLY A 436 2.70 -29.79 14.61
C GLY A 436 3.23 -30.85 15.58
N MET A 437 4.35 -31.51 15.25
CA MET A 437 4.92 -32.58 16.08
C MET A 437 6.46 -32.55 16.07
N PHE A 438 7.06 -33.12 17.12
CA PHE A 438 8.49 -33.39 17.18
C PHE A 438 8.86 -34.58 16.29
N ILE A 439 10.10 -34.61 15.81
CA ILE A 439 10.68 -35.74 15.07
C ILE A 439 11.73 -36.49 15.90
N ASN A 440 11.92 -37.77 15.60
CA ASN A 440 12.83 -38.64 16.34
C ASN A 440 14.30 -38.39 15.97
N ASP A 441 15.20 -38.59 16.93
CA ASP A 441 16.65 -38.48 16.78
C ASP A 441 17.26 -39.48 15.77
N VAL A 442 16.63 -40.62 15.59
CA VAL A 442 17.09 -41.63 14.60
C VAL A 442 17.00 -41.07 13.17
N SER A 443 16.02 -40.20 12.93
CA SER A 443 15.86 -39.47 11.65
C SER A 443 16.96 -38.44 11.42
N LEU A 444 17.64 -38.02 12.48
CA LEU A 444 18.73 -37.02 12.46
C LEU A 444 20.13 -37.67 12.33
N SER A 445 20.27 -38.95 12.68
CA SER A 445 21.57 -39.64 12.74
C SER A 445 22.11 -40.13 11.39
N MET A 446 21.40 -39.93 10.30
CA MET A 446 21.94 -40.17 8.93
C MET A 446 22.85 -39.00 8.54
N GLN A 447 24.08 -39.01 9.09
CA GLN A 447 25.08 -37.94 9.01
C GLN A 447 25.48 -37.44 7.60
N GLY A 448 25.10 -38.15 6.54
CA GLY A 448 25.33 -37.71 5.16
C GLY A 448 24.12 -36.96 4.53
N ILE A 449 22.91 -37.17 5.07
CA ILE A 449 21.68 -36.55 4.55
C ILE A 449 21.31 -35.31 5.40
N THR A 450 21.66 -35.31 6.68
CA THR A 450 21.30 -34.22 7.62
C THR A 450 21.96 -32.89 7.30
N ASN A 451 23.21 -32.84 6.95
CA ASN A 451 23.88 -31.60 6.57
C ASN A 451 23.28 -30.99 5.30
N ASN A 452 22.97 -31.83 4.31
CA ASN A 452 22.31 -31.41 3.08
C ASN A 452 20.82 -31.05 3.31
N LEU A 453 20.15 -31.69 4.28
CA LEU A 453 18.75 -31.40 4.62
C LEU A 453 18.59 -30.12 5.43
N TYR A 454 19.53 -29.86 6.36
CA TYR A 454 19.55 -28.62 7.13
C TYR A 454 19.88 -27.42 6.22
N GLU A 455 20.89 -27.54 5.38
CA GLU A 455 21.26 -26.53 4.39
C GLU A 455 20.09 -26.27 3.42
N LYS A 456 19.45 -27.32 2.92
CA LYS A 456 18.27 -27.20 2.05
C LYS A 456 17.02 -26.72 2.79
N ALA A 457 16.80 -27.09 4.06
CA ALA A 457 15.70 -26.55 4.86
C ALA A 457 15.94 -25.06 5.18
N SER A 458 17.18 -24.68 5.49
CA SER A 458 17.57 -23.28 5.64
C SER A 458 17.45 -22.52 4.32
N ASP A 459 17.85 -23.11 3.21
CA ASP A 459 17.69 -22.54 1.87
C ASP A 459 16.22 -22.42 1.47
N ILE A 460 15.40 -23.41 1.81
CA ILE A 460 13.95 -23.37 1.62
C ILE A 460 13.33 -22.24 2.45
N PHE A 461 13.74 -22.09 3.72
CA PHE A 461 13.26 -21.00 4.56
C PHE A 461 13.75 -19.64 4.08
N THR A 462 15.01 -19.56 3.64
CA THR A 462 15.58 -18.34 3.05
C THR A 462 14.95 -18.01 1.71
N SER A 463 14.62 -19.01 0.87
CA SER A 463 13.91 -18.83 -0.39
C SER A 463 12.43 -18.51 -0.19
N ILE A 464 11.86 -18.93 0.94
CA ILE A 464 10.48 -18.65 1.36
C ILE A 464 10.35 -17.21 1.90
N LEU A 465 11.35 -16.75 2.64
CA LEU A 465 11.42 -15.39 3.18
C LEU A 465 12.10 -14.40 2.22
N GLY A 466 12.94 -14.90 1.31
CA GLY A 466 13.61 -14.15 0.27
C GLY A 466 12.87 -14.29 -1.06
N ASN A 467 12.53 -13.17 -1.65
CA ASN A 467 11.91 -13.09 -2.96
C ASN A 467 12.86 -13.64 -4.02
N ASN A 468 12.69 -14.91 -4.40
CA ASN A 468 13.47 -15.52 -5.46
C ASN A 468 12.56 -16.00 -6.59
N ASP A 469 12.93 -15.65 -7.81
CA ASP A 469 12.34 -16.06 -9.09
C ASP A 469 12.33 -17.59 -9.33
N GLU A 470 12.61 -18.41 -8.33
CA GLU A 470 12.66 -19.85 -8.47
C GLU A 470 11.26 -20.47 -8.46
N LYS A 471 10.85 -20.92 -9.63
CA LYS A 471 9.58 -21.60 -9.87
C LYS A 471 9.48 -22.99 -9.22
N LEU A 472 10.53 -23.46 -8.56
CA LEU A 472 10.60 -24.78 -7.92
C LEU A 472 10.65 -24.65 -6.40
N LYS A 473 9.70 -25.26 -5.72
CA LYS A 473 9.65 -25.34 -4.26
C LYS A 473 9.79 -26.79 -3.81
N VAL A 474 10.68 -27.03 -2.86
CA VAL A 474 10.95 -28.36 -2.30
C VAL A 474 10.58 -28.36 -0.83
N GLY A 475 9.71 -29.25 -0.41
CA GLY A 475 9.35 -29.48 1.00
C GLY A 475 9.79 -30.88 1.47
N ILE A 476 10.06 -31.02 2.75
CA ILE A 476 10.43 -32.29 3.36
C ILE A 476 9.34 -32.68 4.37
N ASN A 477 8.81 -33.88 4.24
CA ASN A 477 7.82 -34.44 5.13
C ASN A 477 8.34 -35.75 5.72
N TYR A 478 8.12 -35.96 7.01
CA TYR A 478 8.32 -37.26 7.65
C TYR A 478 6.97 -37.86 8.02
N LEU A 479 6.68 -39.04 7.55
CA LEU A 479 5.48 -39.82 7.86
C LEU A 479 5.87 -40.96 8.79
N GLN A 480 5.41 -40.88 10.01
CA GLN A 480 5.61 -41.94 10.98
C GLN A 480 4.72 -43.13 10.65
N GLY A 481 5.30 -44.31 10.60
CA GLY A 481 4.58 -45.55 10.45
C GLY A 481 3.75 -45.87 11.69
N ASP A 482 2.56 -46.43 11.53
CA ASP A 482 1.74 -46.88 12.64
C ASP A 482 2.25 -48.27 13.13
N ARG A 483 2.83 -48.26 14.33
CA ARG A 483 3.39 -49.46 14.98
C ARG A 483 2.40 -50.18 15.90
N ASN A 484 1.17 -49.66 16.06
CA ASN A 484 0.19 -50.15 17.03
C ASN A 484 -1.06 -50.77 16.39
N SER A 485 -1.05 -51.15 15.13
CA SER A 485 -2.21 -51.86 14.58
C SER A 485 -2.21 -53.31 15.06
N GLU A 486 -3.31 -53.70 15.71
CA GLU A 486 -3.60 -55.10 16.14
C GLU A 486 -3.68 -56.11 14.97
N LEU A 487 -3.45 -55.63 13.73
CA LEU A 487 -3.56 -56.40 12.49
C LEU A 487 -2.21 -56.44 11.78
N ASP A 488 -1.14 -56.95 12.32
CA ASP A 488 0.17 -57.26 11.69
C ASP A 488 0.58 -56.45 10.42
N ILE A 489 0.00 -55.25 10.23
CA ILE A 489 0.30 -54.34 9.10
C ILE A 489 1.16 -53.22 9.64
N PHE A 490 2.46 -53.45 9.69
CA PHE A 490 3.43 -52.41 10.01
C PHE A 490 3.57 -51.45 8.82
N SER A 491 3.21 -50.20 8.98
CA SER A 491 3.61 -49.16 8.06
C SER A 491 4.99 -48.64 8.47
N GLU A 492 5.93 -48.62 7.55
CA GLU A 492 7.29 -48.13 7.78
C GLU A 492 7.33 -46.61 7.85
N ASP A 493 8.23 -46.09 8.67
CA ASP A 493 8.53 -44.65 8.71
C ASP A 493 9.05 -44.20 7.33
N ARG A 494 8.57 -43.05 6.83
CA ARG A 494 8.94 -42.56 5.51
C ARG A 494 9.38 -41.11 5.54
N LEU A 495 10.47 -40.82 4.86
CA LEU A 495 10.88 -39.47 4.54
C LEU A 495 10.24 -39.06 3.22
N GLY A 496 9.35 -38.10 3.24
CA GLY A 496 8.69 -37.58 2.04
C GLY A 496 9.34 -36.29 1.56
N LEU A 497 9.66 -36.24 0.28
CA LEU A 497 10.01 -35.01 -0.42
C LEU A 497 8.79 -34.52 -1.18
N THR A 498 8.38 -33.30 -0.91
CA THR A 498 7.31 -32.65 -1.65
C THR A 498 7.95 -31.65 -2.62
N LEU A 499 7.64 -31.80 -3.89
CA LEU A 499 8.08 -30.91 -4.95
C LEU A 499 6.88 -30.12 -5.43
N SER A 500 6.96 -28.79 -5.39
CA SER A 500 5.94 -27.94 -5.98
C SER A 500 6.62 -27.01 -6.98
N THR A 501 6.15 -27.03 -8.21
CA THR A 501 6.69 -26.17 -9.26
C THR A 501 5.56 -25.52 -10.06
N GLN A 502 5.72 -24.24 -10.34
CA GLN A 502 4.85 -23.49 -11.23
C GLN A 502 5.49 -23.49 -12.63
N VAL A 503 4.98 -24.33 -13.52
CA VAL A 503 5.50 -24.46 -14.89
C VAL A 503 5.07 -23.26 -15.75
N SER A 504 3.89 -22.70 -15.45
CA SER A 504 3.39 -21.47 -16.06
C SER A 504 2.43 -20.79 -15.08
N ASP A 505 2.00 -19.56 -15.38
CA ASP A 505 1.05 -18.81 -14.54
C ASP A 505 -0.29 -19.56 -14.33
N LYS A 506 -0.55 -20.58 -15.14
CA LYS A 506 -1.78 -21.37 -15.10
C LYS A 506 -1.59 -22.84 -14.71
N ILE A 507 -0.36 -23.32 -14.54
CA ILE A 507 -0.09 -24.73 -14.28
C ILE A 507 0.82 -24.89 -13.07
N LEU A 508 0.30 -25.54 -12.04
CA LEU A 508 1.02 -25.92 -10.83
C LEU A 508 1.18 -27.44 -10.79
N ILE A 509 2.37 -27.93 -10.56
CA ILE A 509 2.65 -29.36 -10.38
C ILE A 509 3.14 -29.58 -8.95
N ASN A 510 2.42 -30.42 -8.21
CA ASN A 510 2.76 -30.84 -6.87
C ASN A 510 3.09 -32.33 -6.90
N GLY A 511 4.28 -32.68 -6.45
CA GLY A 511 4.73 -34.06 -6.34
C GLY A 511 5.16 -34.38 -4.91
N LYS A 512 4.87 -35.58 -4.43
CA LYS A 512 5.33 -36.09 -3.16
C LYS A 512 6.00 -37.44 -3.40
N ILE A 513 7.25 -37.58 -2.98
CA ILE A 513 8.01 -38.83 -3.07
C ILE A 513 8.35 -39.25 -1.67
N GLY A 514 7.95 -40.45 -1.25
CA GLY A 514 8.25 -41.05 0.06
C GLY A 514 9.31 -42.13 -0.09
N VAL A 515 10.37 -42.04 0.69
CA VAL A 515 11.42 -43.07 0.80
C VAL A 515 11.32 -43.71 2.18
N PRO A 516 11.14 -45.02 2.30
CA PRO A 516 11.11 -45.70 3.61
C PRO A 516 12.45 -45.50 4.34
N VAL A 517 12.39 -45.30 5.64
CA VAL A 517 13.56 -45.12 6.50
C VAL A 517 13.64 -46.28 7.48
N GLY A 518 14.67 -47.16 7.34
CA GLY A 518 14.96 -48.24 8.29
C GLY A 518 14.13 -49.52 8.15
N GLY A 519 13.47 -49.72 7.00
CA GLY A 519 12.68 -50.94 6.71
C GLY A 519 13.46 -52.04 5.98
N VAL A 520 12.89 -53.24 5.98
CA VAL A 520 13.51 -54.44 5.37
C VAL A 520 13.52 -54.39 3.83
N ASN A 521 12.76 -53.47 3.21
CA ASN A 521 12.64 -53.25 1.76
C ASN A 521 12.99 -51.79 1.38
N GLU A 522 14.27 -51.51 1.19
CA GLU A 522 14.80 -50.18 0.83
C GLU A 522 14.43 -49.67 -0.58
N THR A 523 13.72 -50.45 -1.38
CA THR A 523 13.52 -50.19 -2.82
C THR A 523 12.18 -49.59 -3.21
N LEU A 524 11.26 -49.40 -2.28
CA LEU A 524 9.90 -48.91 -2.58
C LEU A 524 9.82 -47.40 -2.49
N ILE A 525 10.03 -46.71 -3.62
CA ILE A 525 9.77 -45.29 -3.76
C ILE A 525 8.27 -45.11 -4.02
N VAL A 526 7.61 -44.41 -3.14
CA VAL A 526 6.19 -44.08 -3.25
C VAL A 526 6.02 -42.64 -3.67
N GLY A 527 5.20 -42.38 -4.65
CA GLY A 527 5.03 -41.02 -5.16
C GLY A 527 3.59 -40.63 -5.43
N ASP A 528 3.22 -39.48 -4.90
CA ASP A 528 1.97 -38.78 -5.28
C ASP A 528 2.30 -37.68 -6.29
N VAL A 529 1.47 -37.51 -7.31
CA VAL A 529 1.57 -36.40 -8.25
C VAL A 529 0.19 -35.75 -8.39
N GLN A 530 0.16 -34.44 -8.28
CA GLN A 530 -1.02 -33.63 -8.54
C GLN A 530 -0.67 -32.47 -9.46
N ILE A 531 -1.46 -32.29 -10.48
CA ILE A 531 -1.36 -31.16 -11.42
C ILE A 531 -2.61 -30.32 -11.27
N ASP A 532 -2.43 -29.05 -10.94
CA ASP A 532 -3.51 -28.06 -10.83
C ASP A 532 -3.44 -27.11 -12.02
N PHE A 533 -4.54 -27.00 -12.76
CA PHE A 533 -4.73 -26.04 -13.83
C PHE A 533 -5.61 -24.91 -13.32
N ILE A 534 -5.10 -23.69 -13.35
CA ILE A 534 -5.84 -22.48 -12.97
C ILE A 534 -6.70 -22.08 -14.17
N LEU A 535 -8.03 -22.12 -14.01
CA LEU A 535 -8.99 -21.92 -15.10
C LEU A 535 -9.46 -20.47 -15.22
N ASN A 536 -9.33 -19.65 -14.17
CA ASN A 536 -9.70 -18.24 -14.17
C ASN A 536 -8.54 -17.34 -13.72
N GLU A 537 -8.65 -16.05 -14.00
CA GLU A 537 -7.59 -15.07 -13.68
C GLU A 537 -7.37 -14.89 -12.17
N ASP A 538 -8.41 -15.06 -11.37
CA ASP A 538 -8.36 -14.91 -9.90
C ASP A 538 -7.80 -16.14 -9.18
N GLY A 539 -7.53 -17.23 -9.88
CA GLY A 539 -7.02 -18.48 -9.33
C GLY A 539 -8.00 -19.24 -8.43
N THR A 540 -9.27 -18.82 -8.37
CA THR A 540 -10.31 -19.41 -7.53
C THR A 540 -10.86 -20.72 -8.09
N LEU A 541 -10.89 -20.87 -9.41
CA LEU A 541 -11.35 -22.07 -10.10
C LEU A 541 -10.17 -22.87 -10.65
N ARG A 542 -10.05 -24.14 -10.21
CA ARG A 542 -8.93 -25.01 -10.60
C ARG A 542 -9.44 -26.39 -11.01
N ALA A 543 -8.91 -26.91 -12.09
CA ALA A 543 -9.01 -28.33 -12.42
C ALA A 543 -7.80 -29.06 -11.85
N LYS A 544 -8.02 -30.21 -11.22
CA LYS A 544 -6.97 -31.05 -10.60
C LYS A 544 -6.95 -32.41 -11.27
N VAL A 545 -5.75 -32.87 -11.58
CA VAL A 545 -5.51 -34.26 -11.98
C VAL A 545 -4.51 -34.83 -10.98
N PHE A 546 -4.80 -35.96 -10.41
CA PHE A 546 -3.94 -36.55 -9.40
C PHE A 546 -3.78 -38.05 -9.53
N ASN A 547 -2.62 -38.53 -9.10
CA ASN A 547 -2.30 -39.92 -8.82
C ASN A 547 -1.74 -39.98 -7.40
N LYS A 548 -2.49 -40.58 -6.48
CA LYS A 548 -2.16 -40.68 -5.06
C LYS A 548 -2.07 -42.11 -4.61
N GLU A 549 -1.13 -42.41 -3.73
CA GLU A 549 -1.05 -43.69 -3.06
C GLU A 549 -2.25 -43.89 -2.11
N ASN A 550 -2.79 -45.11 -2.07
CA ASN A 550 -3.82 -45.47 -1.13
C ASN A 550 -3.21 -45.70 0.26
N GLU A 551 -3.76 -45.07 1.29
CA GLU A 551 -3.32 -45.21 2.69
C GLU A 551 -3.55 -46.64 3.25
N PHE A 552 -4.42 -47.40 2.61
CA PHE A 552 -4.73 -48.76 3.01
C PHE A 552 -4.11 -49.78 2.06
N ARG A 553 -3.20 -50.60 2.57
CA ARG A 553 -2.73 -51.80 1.86
C ARG A 553 -3.82 -52.86 1.90
N TYR A 554 -4.46 -53.12 0.79
CA TYR A 554 -5.28 -54.31 0.65
C TYR A 554 -4.39 -55.57 0.62
N ILE A 555 -4.89 -56.65 1.19
CA ILE A 555 -4.26 -57.96 1.36
C ILE A 555 -3.49 -58.35 0.07
N GLY A 556 -2.15 -58.26 0.13
CA GLY A 556 -1.23 -58.58 -0.94
C GLY A 556 -0.18 -57.47 -1.17
N ASP A 557 1.07 -57.82 -1.34
CA ASP A 557 2.27 -56.94 -1.38
C ASP A 557 2.31 -55.87 -2.51
N GLN A 558 1.19 -55.42 -3.05
CA GLN A 558 1.14 -54.41 -4.11
C GLN A 558 0.57 -53.08 -3.61
N LEU A 559 1.35 -52.04 -3.84
CA LEU A 559 0.93 -50.64 -3.63
C LEU A 559 -0.23 -50.29 -4.57
N GLY A 560 -1.36 -49.87 -4.00
CA GLY A 560 -2.49 -49.38 -4.76
C GLY A 560 -2.40 -47.86 -4.95
N TYR A 561 -2.73 -47.40 -6.14
CA TYR A 561 -2.84 -45.96 -6.44
C TYR A 561 -4.27 -45.60 -6.83
N THR A 562 -4.72 -44.44 -6.37
CA THR A 562 -5.97 -43.84 -6.82
C THR A 562 -5.67 -42.70 -7.78
N GLN A 563 -6.20 -42.82 -8.98
CA GLN A 563 -6.12 -41.78 -10.02
C GLN A 563 -7.47 -41.10 -10.14
N GLY A 564 -7.43 -39.79 -10.32
CA GLY A 564 -8.67 -39.03 -10.47
C GLY A 564 -8.47 -37.65 -11.04
N MET A 565 -9.61 -37.05 -11.40
CA MET A 565 -9.69 -35.66 -11.78
C MET A 565 -10.80 -34.99 -10.97
N GLY A 566 -10.63 -33.72 -10.67
CA GLY A 566 -11.58 -32.94 -9.90
C GLY A 566 -11.59 -31.47 -10.30
N LEU A 567 -12.70 -30.81 -10.00
CA LEU A 567 -12.82 -29.37 -10.07
C LEU A 567 -12.88 -28.80 -8.65
N SER A 568 -12.08 -27.79 -8.39
CA SER A 568 -12.03 -27.11 -7.08
C SER A 568 -12.33 -25.63 -7.29
N TYR A 569 -13.30 -25.12 -6.54
CA TYR A 569 -13.64 -23.71 -6.51
C TYR A 569 -13.47 -23.22 -5.07
N ASN A 570 -12.50 -22.35 -4.85
CA ASN A 570 -12.16 -21.80 -3.53
C ASN A 570 -12.52 -20.32 -3.49
N VAL A 571 -13.38 -19.95 -2.55
CA VAL A 571 -13.80 -18.55 -2.34
C VAL A 571 -13.68 -18.22 -0.87
N ASP A 572 -12.95 -17.15 -0.58
CA ASP A 572 -12.89 -16.57 0.76
C ASP A 572 -14.08 -15.64 0.97
N PHE A 573 -14.78 -15.77 2.09
CA PHE A 573 -15.93 -14.92 2.43
C PHE A 573 -16.00 -14.66 3.93
N ASP A 574 -16.38 -13.43 4.29
CA ASP A 574 -16.58 -13.03 5.68
C ASP A 574 -18.01 -13.27 6.18
N SER A 575 -18.95 -13.42 5.27
CA SER A 575 -20.35 -13.69 5.59
C SER A 575 -21.03 -14.59 4.57
N PHE A 576 -22.02 -15.36 5.00
CA PHE A 576 -22.81 -16.24 4.12
C PHE A 576 -23.50 -15.49 2.96
N LYS A 577 -23.88 -14.23 3.20
CA LYS A 577 -24.47 -13.36 2.17
C LYS A 577 -23.45 -13.01 1.08
N GLU A 578 -22.21 -12.81 1.48
CA GLU A 578 -21.11 -12.53 0.55
C GLU A 578 -20.77 -13.77 -0.30
N LEU A 579 -20.76 -14.96 0.31
CA LEU A 579 -20.57 -16.22 -0.40
C LEU A 579 -21.62 -16.40 -1.51
N ILE A 580 -22.89 -16.20 -1.19
CA ILE A 580 -23.99 -16.31 -2.17
C ILE A 580 -23.81 -15.29 -3.30
N ASN A 581 -23.47 -14.04 -2.98
CA ASN A 581 -23.24 -13.02 -3.99
C ASN A 581 -22.05 -13.35 -4.90
N LYS A 582 -20.94 -13.86 -4.36
CA LYS A 582 -19.76 -14.26 -5.15
C LYS A 582 -20.06 -15.45 -6.09
N ILE A 583 -20.90 -16.40 -5.65
CA ILE A 583 -21.30 -17.54 -6.48
C ILE A 583 -22.24 -17.11 -7.60
N ILE A 584 -23.19 -16.22 -7.34
CA ILE A 584 -24.22 -15.80 -8.32
C ILE A 584 -23.66 -14.81 -9.35
N ILE A 585 -22.80 -13.88 -8.93
CA ILE A 585 -22.24 -12.83 -9.83
C ILE A 585 -21.21 -13.41 -10.81
N ASN A 586 -20.48 -14.46 -10.44
CA ASN A 586 -19.51 -15.12 -11.32
C ASN A 586 -20.15 -16.14 -12.29
N SER A 587 -21.47 -16.27 -12.31
CA SER A 587 -22.19 -17.15 -13.24
C SER A 587 -22.77 -16.42 -14.48
N ASN A 588 -22.41 -15.14 -14.68
CA ASN A 588 -22.79 -14.36 -15.88
C ASN A 588 -21.59 -14.02 -16.74
#